data_7bbfcefc3adef6bcfc745b42195afcbf
#
_entry.id   7bbfcefc3adef6bcfc745b42195afcbf
#
_cell.length_a   1.000
_cell.length_b   1.000
_cell.length_c   1.000
_cell.angle_alpha   90.00
_cell.angle_beta   90.00
_cell.angle_gamma   90.00
#
_symmetry.space_group_name_H-M   'P 1'
#
loop_
_entity.id
_entity.type
_entity.pdbx_description
1 polymer ?
#
loop_
_entity_poly.entity_id
_entity_poly.type
_entity_poly.pdbx_seq_one_letter_code
_entity_poly.pdbx_strand_id
1 'polypeptide(L)'
;MQETYIEQILNELTLEEKIGMIHGAGLFRTEGVKQLSIPPLYMSDGPMGVRAEFADNEWRNIGTTEDYVTYLPCNSAIASTWNRNLAKKAGRVLGEEARGRGKDVILAPGINIKRSPLCGRNFEYMSEDPGLIGELVVPMIEGIQENDVAACV
;
A
#
# COMPACT_ATOMS: atom_id res chain seq x y z
N MET A 1 -13.95 -18.69 -17.60
CA MET A 1 -14.06 -17.44 -18.38
C MET A 1 -12.96 -16.42 -18.06
N GLN A 2 -12.65 -16.14 -16.82
CA GLN A 2 -11.55 -15.21 -16.47
C GLN A 2 -10.16 -15.74 -16.85
N GLU A 3 -9.88 -17.00 -16.63
CA GLU A 3 -8.58 -17.61 -16.95
C GLU A 3 -8.25 -17.52 -18.45
N THR A 4 -9.22 -17.78 -19.32
CA THR A 4 -9.07 -17.70 -20.78
C THR A 4 -8.77 -16.27 -21.26
N TYR A 5 -9.32 -15.25 -20.60
CA TYR A 5 -9.07 -13.84 -20.92
C TYR A 5 -7.66 -13.40 -20.52
N ILE A 6 -7.20 -13.81 -19.34
CA ILE A 6 -5.84 -13.54 -18.87
C ILE A 6 -4.81 -14.19 -19.78
N GLU A 7 -5.04 -15.44 -20.20
CA GLU A 7 -4.15 -16.14 -21.14
C GLU A 7 -4.08 -15.44 -22.50
N GLN A 8 -5.20 -14.92 -23.00
CA GLN A 8 -5.20 -14.13 -24.24
C GLN A 8 -4.32 -12.88 -24.11
N ILE A 9 -4.50 -12.10 -23.05
CA ILE A 9 -3.66 -10.92 -22.78
C ILE A 9 -2.19 -11.31 -22.67
N LEU A 10 -1.87 -12.37 -21.96
CA LEU A 10 -0.49 -12.85 -21.81
C LEU A 10 0.15 -13.23 -23.14
N ASN A 11 -0.62 -13.76 -24.07
CA ASN A 11 -0.13 -14.11 -25.42
C ASN A 11 0.06 -12.88 -26.34
N GLU A 12 -0.68 -11.81 -26.10
CA GLU A 12 -0.57 -10.55 -26.85
C GLU A 12 0.57 -9.67 -26.36
N LEU A 13 0.97 -9.81 -25.08
CA LEU A 13 2.07 -9.06 -24.49
C LEU A 13 3.43 -9.47 -25.04
N THR A 14 4.24 -8.50 -25.45
CA THR A 14 5.66 -8.71 -25.74
C THR A 14 6.46 -9.00 -24.46
N LEU A 15 7.68 -9.51 -24.62
CA LEU A 15 8.55 -9.75 -23.47
C LEU A 15 8.91 -8.46 -22.75
N GLU A 16 9.16 -7.38 -23.49
CA GLU A 16 9.48 -6.06 -22.95
C GLU A 16 8.33 -5.51 -22.12
N GLU A 17 7.09 -5.65 -22.60
CA GLU A 17 5.90 -5.23 -21.85
C GLU A 17 5.70 -6.03 -20.57
N LYS A 18 5.89 -7.34 -20.63
CA LYS A 18 5.85 -8.21 -19.44
C LYS A 18 6.88 -7.78 -18.41
N ILE A 19 8.11 -7.49 -18.85
CA ILE A 19 9.17 -6.98 -17.97
C ILE A 19 8.79 -5.61 -17.41
N GLY A 20 8.26 -4.70 -18.24
CA GLY A 20 7.83 -3.37 -17.83
C GLY A 20 6.77 -3.39 -16.73
N MET A 21 5.85 -4.34 -16.76
CA MET A 21 4.79 -4.47 -15.75
C MET A 21 5.26 -4.94 -14.37
N ILE A 22 6.40 -5.64 -14.27
CA ILE A 22 6.88 -6.24 -13.02
C ILE A 22 8.01 -5.45 -12.33
N HIS A 23 8.34 -4.27 -12.84
CA HIS A 23 9.31 -3.38 -12.19
C HIS A 23 8.77 -1.95 -12.11
N GLY A 24 9.43 -1.09 -11.30
CA GLY A 24 9.06 0.32 -11.18
C GLY A 24 9.37 1.09 -12.47
N ALA A 25 8.40 1.86 -12.93
CA ALA A 25 8.53 2.79 -14.06
C ALA A 25 8.63 4.26 -13.61
N GLY A 26 8.67 4.48 -12.33
CA GLY A 26 8.83 5.74 -11.63
C GLY A 26 9.03 5.47 -10.15
N LEU A 27 8.94 6.49 -9.29
CA LEU A 27 9.14 6.31 -7.85
C LEU A 27 8.08 5.38 -7.23
N PHE A 28 6.82 5.51 -7.67
CA PHE A 28 5.69 4.83 -7.06
C PHE A 28 4.67 4.35 -8.10
N ARG A 29 5.12 3.81 -9.22
CA ARG A 29 4.23 3.19 -10.21
C ARG A 29 4.92 2.09 -10.99
N THR A 30 4.13 1.19 -11.54
CA THR A 30 4.55 0.24 -12.58
C THR A 30 4.30 0.82 -13.97
N GLU A 31 4.78 0.15 -15.02
CA GLU A 31 4.40 0.47 -16.39
C GLU A 31 3.04 -0.16 -16.71
N GLY A 32 2.22 0.59 -17.49
CA GLY A 32 1.01 0.06 -18.10
C GLY A 32 1.24 -0.33 -19.56
N VAL A 33 0.27 -0.99 -20.18
CA VAL A 33 0.32 -1.39 -21.60
C VAL A 33 -0.87 -0.78 -22.33
N LYS A 34 -0.65 0.38 -22.96
CA LYS A 34 -1.72 1.19 -23.55
C LYS A 34 -2.51 0.47 -24.64
N GLN A 35 -1.85 -0.30 -25.51
CA GLN A 35 -2.52 -1.00 -26.60
C GLN A 35 -3.46 -2.11 -26.12
N LEU A 36 -3.25 -2.64 -24.93
CA LEU A 36 -4.11 -3.63 -24.29
C LEU A 36 -5.02 -3.01 -23.22
N SER A 37 -5.03 -1.68 -23.09
CA SER A 37 -5.79 -0.95 -22.09
C SER A 37 -5.47 -1.37 -20.65
N ILE A 38 -4.24 -1.80 -20.39
CA ILE A 38 -3.76 -2.14 -19.05
C ILE A 38 -3.16 -0.86 -18.43
N PRO A 39 -3.77 -0.32 -17.36
CA PRO A 39 -3.24 0.87 -16.70
C PRO A 39 -1.99 0.54 -15.88
N PRO A 40 -1.12 1.55 -15.60
CA PRO A 40 -0.11 1.41 -14.58
C PRO A 40 -0.76 1.24 -13.20
N LEU A 41 -0.10 0.56 -12.28
CA LEU A 41 -0.47 0.55 -10.86
C LEU A 41 0.24 1.70 -10.15
N TYR A 42 -0.53 2.56 -9.52
CA TYR A 42 -0.01 3.65 -8.69
C TYR A 42 0.06 3.25 -7.23
N MET A 43 1.20 3.47 -6.62
CA MET A 43 1.46 3.13 -5.23
C MET A 43 1.65 4.39 -4.39
N SER A 44 1.42 4.28 -3.10
CA SER A 44 1.84 5.27 -2.11
C SER A 44 2.49 4.58 -0.93
N ASP A 45 3.49 5.23 -0.37
CA ASP A 45 4.03 4.87 0.93
C ASP A 45 3.13 5.39 2.04
N GLY A 46 3.24 4.83 3.23
CA GLY A 46 2.61 5.41 4.41
C GLY A 46 1.92 4.41 5.34
N PRO A 47 2.66 3.71 6.23
CA PRO A 47 2.07 2.82 7.22
C PRO A 47 1.30 3.57 8.33
N MET A 48 1.49 4.89 8.46
CA MET A 48 0.81 5.75 9.44
C MET A 48 0.01 6.88 8.80
N GLY A 49 -0.25 6.80 7.51
CA GLY A 49 -0.98 7.80 6.71
C GLY A 49 -0.42 7.84 5.29
N VAL A 50 -1.27 8.17 4.33
CA VAL A 50 -0.88 8.29 2.92
C VAL A 50 0.15 9.41 2.78
N ARG A 51 1.25 9.16 2.09
CA ARG A 51 2.29 10.15 1.93
C ARG A 51 1.89 11.26 0.95
N ALA A 52 2.48 12.44 1.16
CA ALA A 52 2.37 13.56 0.21
C ALA A 52 2.83 13.16 -1.20
N GLU A 53 2.21 13.75 -2.21
CA GLU A 53 2.51 13.46 -3.60
C GLU A 53 3.90 13.99 -4.02
N PHE A 54 4.58 13.17 -4.83
CA PHE A 54 5.86 13.52 -5.44
C PHE A 54 5.74 13.57 -6.95
N ALA A 55 6.64 14.32 -7.59
CA ALA A 55 6.80 14.27 -9.03
C ALA A 55 7.20 12.85 -9.48
N ASP A 56 6.78 12.45 -10.66
CA ASP A 56 6.86 11.06 -11.14
C ASP A 56 8.23 10.38 -10.98
N ASN A 57 9.30 11.13 -11.17
CA ASN A 57 10.66 10.59 -11.16
C ASN A 57 11.61 11.36 -10.24
N GLU A 58 11.07 12.19 -9.36
CA GLU A 58 11.86 13.05 -8.47
C GLU A 58 11.30 13.04 -7.05
N TRP A 59 12.17 13.05 -6.05
CA TRP A 59 11.81 13.24 -4.65
C TRP A 59 11.44 14.70 -4.33
N ARG A 60 10.79 15.36 -5.27
CA ARG A 60 10.31 16.72 -5.12
C ARG A 60 8.80 16.68 -4.85
N ASN A 61 8.41 17.13 -3.66
CA ASN A 61 7.00 17.26 -3.32
C ASN A 61 6.35 18.27 -4.29
N ILE A 62 5.26 17.85 -4.94
CA ILE A 62 4.52 18.72 -5.87
C ILE A 62 3.58 19.68 -5.12
N GLY A 63 3.33 19.44 -3.85
CA GLY A 63 2.58 20.30 -2.94
C GLY A 63 1.23 20.71 -3.49
N THR A 64 0.18 20.13 -3.01
CA THR A 64 -1.16 20.64 -3.26
C THR A 64 -1.66 21.30 -1.98
N THR A 65 -2.34 22.43 -2.09
CA THR A 65 -2.92 23.12 -0.94
C THR A 65 -4.05 22.33 -0.28
N GLU A 66 -4.53 21.28 -0.94
CA GLU A 66 -5.64 20.42 -0.50
C GLU A 66 -5.19 18.97 -0.22
N ASP A 67 -3.89 18.71 -0.16
CA ASP A 67 -3.34 17.37 0.09
C ASP A 67 -3.30 17.03 1.60
N TYR A 68 -4.45 17.06 2.23
CA TYR A 68 -4.60 16.68 3.62
C TYR A 68 -4.82 15.19 3.74
N VAL A 69 -4.07 14.58 4.67
CA VAL A 69 -4.19 13.17 5.04
C VAL A 69 -4.29 13.04 6.55
N THR A 70 -4.92 11.97 7.00
CA THR A 70 -4.96 11.63 8.41
C THR A 70 -3.59 11.04 8.82
N TYR A 71 -2.94 11.68 9.79
CA TYR A 71 -1.82 11.04 10.48
C TYR A 71 -2.37 10.09 11.53
N LEU A 72 -2.35 8.80 11.19
CA LEU A 72 -2.85 7.74 12.06
C LEU A 72 -1.90 7.52 13.26
N PRO A 73 -2.39 6.98 14.38
CA PRO A 73 -1.52 6.48 15.43
C PRO A 73 -0.50 5.50 14.86
N CYS A 74 0.72 5.52 15.38
CA CYS A 74 1.74 4.56 14.94
C CYS A 74 1.27 3.12 15.20
N ASN A 75 1.76 2.18 14.40
CA ASN A 75 1.32 0.78 14.48
C ASN A 75 1.56 0.17 15.87
N SER A 76 2.60 0.60 16.59
CA SER A 76 2.79 0.22 17.99
C SER A 76 1.64 0.65 18.89
N ALA A 77 1.11 1.85 18.70
CA ALA A 77 -0.03 2.35 19.48
C ALA A 77 -1.32 1.59 19.11
N ILE A 78 -1.54 1.32 17.81
CA ILE A 78 -2.66 0.49 17.34
C ILE A 78 -2.57 -0.91 17.98
N ALA A 79 -1.40 -1.53 17.96
CA ALA A 79 -1.20 -2.85 18.53
C ALA A 79 -1.40 -2.88 20.06
N SER A 80 -1.02 -1.81 20.77
CA SER A 80 -1.22 -1.69 22.21
C SER A 80 -2.69 -1.62 22.63
N THR A 81 -3.60 -1.40 21.71
CA THR A 81 -5.05 -1.43 21.99
C THR A 81 -5.61 -2.85 22.10
N TRP A 82 -4.95 -3.85 21.55
CA TRP A 82 -5.41 -5.24 21.43
C TRP A 82 -6.78 -5.35 20.76
N ASN A 83 -7.14 -4.35 19.95
CA ASN A 83 -8.50 -4.20 19.41
C ASN A 83 -8.51 -4.35 17.88
N ARG A 84 -8.99 -5.49 17.40
CA ARG A 84 -9.12 -5.84 15.99
C ARG A 84 -9.99 -4.84 15.21
N ASN A 85 -11.06 -4.32 15.83
CA ASN A 85 -11.95 -3.37 15.18
C ASN A 85 -11.28 -2.00 14.98
N LEU A 86 -10.42 -1.56 15.90
CA LEU A 86 -9.63 -0.35 15.72
C LEU A 86 -8.58 -0.52 14.62
N ALA A 87 -7.92 -1.68 14.56
CA ALA A 87 -6.99 -2.00 13.46
C ALA A 87 -7.71 -1.96 12.11
N LYS A 88 -8.90 -2.58 12.00
CA LYS A 88 -9.72 -2.53 10.79
C LYS A 88 -10.14 -1.11 10.41
N LYS A 89 -10.54 -0.31 11.40
CA LYS A 89 -10.91 1.10 11.18
C LYS A 89 -9.73 1.94 10.67
N ALA A 90 -8.54 1.74 11.24
CA ALA A 90 -7.32 2.41 10.76
C ALA A 90 -7.02 2.02 9.30
N GLY A 91 -7.12 0.73 8.97
CA GLY A 91 -6.99 0.24 7.60
C GLY A 91 -8.00 0.86 6.64
N ARG A 92 -9.26 0.99 7.07
CA ARG A 92 -10.31 1.63 6.25
C ARG A 92 -9.97 3.08 5.92
N VAL A 93 -9.59 3.88 6.91
CA VAL A 93 -9.19 5.29 6.69
C VAL A 93 -8.04 5.36 5.69
N LEU A 94 -7.02 4.51 5.88
CA LEU A 94 -5.87 4.45 5.00
C LEU A 94 -6.26 4.10 3.56
N GLY A 95 -7.14 3.11 3.37
CA GLY A 95 -7.67 2.72 2.07
C GLY A 95 -8.52 3.80 1.42
N GLU A 96 -9.42 4.44 2.16
CA GLU A 96 -10.26 5.54 1.68
C GLU A 96 -9.41 6.71 1.15
N GLU A 97 -8.41 7.12 1.92
CA GLU A 97 -7.52 8.22 1.54
C GLU A 97 -6.60 7.84 0.37
N ALA A 98 -6.08 6.61 0.33
CA ALA A 98 -5.28 6.12 -0.80
C ALA A 98 -6.12 6.07 -2.09
N ARG A 99 -7.32 5.50 -2.05
CA ARG A 99 -8.21 5.45 -3.21
C ARG A 99 -8.63 6.85 -3.67
N GLY A 100 -8.95 7.75 -2.74
CA GLY A 100 -9.29 9.15 -3.04
C GLY A 100 -8.17 9.90 -3.77
N ARG A 101 -6.92 9.45 -3.64
CA ARG A 101 -5.74 9.96 -4.34
C ARG A 101 -5.38 9.17 -5.60
N GLY A 102 -6.24 8.27 -6.06
CA GLY A 102 -5.99 7.45 -7.24
C GLY A 102 -4.86 6.43 -7.06
N LYS A 103 -4.65 5.94 -5.83
CA LYS A 103 -3.67 4.88 -5.55
C LYS A 103 -4.35 3.52 -5.61
N ASP A 104 -3.65 2.58 -6.24
CA ASP A 104 -4.09 1.18 -6.36
C ASP A 104 -3.48 0.31 -5.26
N VAL A 105 -2.31 0.73 -4.73
CA VAL A 105 -1.56 0.00 -3.71
C VAL A 105 -1.06 0.97 -2.64
N ILE A 106 -1.21 0.60 -1.38
CA ILE A 106 -0.55 1.26 -0.25
C ILE A 106 0.53 0.36 0.32
N LEU A 107 1.73 0.91 0.53
CA LEU A 107 2.85 0.20 1.18
C LEU A 107 2.65 0.19 2.68
N ALA A 108 1.70 -0.60 3.13
CA ALA A 108 1.22 -0.73 4.51
C ALA A 108 0.38 -2.00 4.67
N PRO A 109 0.19 -2.48 5.92
CA PRO A 109 0.84 -2.06 7.16
C PRO A 109 2.26 -2.58 7.33
N GLY A 110 3.08 -1.92 8.15
CA GLY A 110 4.40 -2.41 8.55
C GLY A 110 4.27 -3.55 9.57
N ILE A 111 4.79 -4.73 9.25
CA ILE A 111 4.60 -5.95 10.06
C ILE A 111 5.88 -6.61 10.56
N ASN A 112 7.03 -5.97 10.36
CA ASN A 112 8.29 -6.53 10.83
C ASN A 112 8.26 -6.77 12.35
N ILE A 113 8.75 -7.93 12.77
CA ILE A 113 8.88 -8.24 14.19
C ILE A 113 9.98 -7.36 14.81
N LYS A 114 9.68 -6.70 15.91
CA LYS A 114 10.62 -5.86 16.65
C LYS A 114 11.64 -6.70 17.39
N ARG A 115 12.66 -7.19 16.71
CA ARG A 115 13.70 -8.05 17.26
C ARG A 115 14.77 -7.32 18.08
N SER A 116 14.96 -6.04 17.83
CA SER A 116 15.96 -5.22 18.49
C SER A 116 15.40 -3.86 18.87
N PRO A 117 15.58 -3.39 20.10
CA PRO A 117 15.14 -2.05 20.51
C PRO A 117 15.92 -0.92 19.81
N LEU A 118 17.06 -1.23 19.20
CA LEU A 118 17.92 -0.26 18.51
C LEU A 118 17.47 0.01 17.07
N CYS A 119 16.45 -0.70 16.56
CA CYS A 119 15.92 -0.43 15.22
C CYS A 119 15.19 0.92 15.18
N GLY A 120 15.67 1.85 14.35
CA GLY A 120 15.08 3.19 14.20
C GLY A 120 13.68 3.21 13.62
N ARG A 121 13.19 2.09 13.05
CA ARG A 121 11.86 1.95 12.46
C ARG A 121 10.87 1.19 13.33
N ASN A 122 11.20 0.89 14.58
CA ASN A 122 10.29 0.17 15.48
C ASN A 122 8.92 0.85 15.68
N PHE A 123 8.86 2.17 15.55
CA PHE A 123 7.63 2.93 15.72
C PHE A 123 6.56 2.58 14.68
N GLU A 124 6.95 2.20 13.47
CA GLU A 124 6.03 1.87 12.38
C GLU A 124 5.61 0.39 12.34
N TYR A 125 6.20 -0.45 13.19
CA TYR A 125 5.84 -1.86 13.30
C TYR A 125 4.93 -2.10 14.52
N MET A 126 4.18 -3.23 14.49
CA MET A 126 3.15 -3.49 15.50
C MET A 126 3.73 -3.98 16.82
N SER A 127 4.49 -5.09 16.82
CA SER A 127 4.88 -5.79 18.03
C SER A 127 6.17 -6.63 17.84
N GLU A 128 6.69 -7.14 18.94
CA GLU A 128 7.67 -8.24 18.97
C GLU A 128 7.00 -9.63 18.93
N ASP A 129 5.70 -9.69 19.24
CA ASP A 129 4.91 -10.92 19.24
C ASP A 129 4.23 -11.16 17.88
N PRO A 130 4.64 -12.19 17.13
CA PRO A 130 4.05 -12.53 15.84
C PRO A 130 2.58 -12.93 15.93
N GLY A 131 2.13 -13.49 17.06
CA GLY A 131 0.73 -13.83 17.29
C GLY A 131 -0.14 -12.58 17.34
N LEU A 132 0.27 -11.57 18.11
CA LEU A 132 -0.44 -10.29 18.17
C LEU A 132 -0.43 -9.57 16.82
N ILE A 133 0.70 -9.60 16.09
CA ILE A 133 0.79 -9.02 14.75
C ILE A 133 -0.24 -9.69 13.83
N GLY A 134 -0.31 -11.03 13.80
CA GLY A 134 -1.26 -11.78 12.98
C GLY A 134 -2.72 -11.41 13.27
N GLU A 135 -3.07 -11.26 14.55
CA GLU A 135 -4.42 -10.91 14.99
C GLU A 135 -4.86 -9.50 14.57
N LEU A 136 -3.94 -8.56 14.41
CA LEU A 136 -4.23 -7.16 14.12
C LEU A 136 -4.00 -6.79 12.65
N VAL A 137 -3.02 -7.42 11.98
CA VAL A 137 -2.72 -7.12 10.59
C VAL A 137 -3.83 -7.55 9.65
N VAL A 138 -4.43 -8.73 9.87
CA VAL A 138 -5.50 -9.24 9.01
C VAL A 138 -6.68 -8.26 8.93
N PRO A 139 -7.30 -7.84 10.03
CA PRO A 139 -8.39 -6.86 9.95
C PRO A 139 -7.94 -5.49 9.39
N MET A 140 -6.70 -5.07 9.59
CA MET A 140 -6.20 -3.84 8.99
C MET A 140 -6.09 -3.95 7.48
N ILE A 141 -5.58 -5.07 6.94
CA ILE A 141 -5.55 -5.35 5.50
C ILE A 141 -6.98 -5.39 4.93
N GLU A 142 -7.90 -6.09 5.60
CA GLU A 142 -9.31 -6.12 5.19
C GLU A 142 -9.89 -4.70 5.08
N GLY A 143 -9.60 -3.83 6.06
CA GLY A 143 -10.05 -2.44 6.04
C GLY A 143 -9.49 -1.64 4.85
N ILE A 144 -8.23 -1.84 4.48
CA ILE A 144 -7.62 -1.22 3.30
C ILE A 144 -8.33 -1.72 2.03
N GLN A 145 -8.51 -3.03 1.91
CA GLN A 145 -9.06 -3.69 0.71
C GLN A 145 -10.56 -3.41 0.50
N GLU A 146 -11.30 -3.04 1.55
CA GLU A 146 -12.70 -2.58 1.42
C GLU A 146 -12.85 -1.38 0.47
N ASN A 147 -11.76 -0.66 0.19
CA ASN A 147 -11.71 0.52 -0.69
C ASN A 147 -11.08 0.24 -2.05
N ASP A 148 -10.98 -1.02 -2.44
CA ASP A 148 -10.36 -1.43 -3.72
C ASP A 148 -8.90 -0.93 -3.84
N VAL A 149 -8.16 -1.01 -2.73
CA VAL A 149 -6.72 -0.70 -2.63
C VAL A 149 -6.01 -1.95 -2.12
N ALA A 150 -4.94 -2.35 -2.81
CA ALA A 150 -4.13 -3.46 -2.34
C ALA A 150 -3.22 -3.02 -1.17
N ALA A 151 -3.12 -3.87 -0.17
CA ALA A 151 -2.16 -3.72 0.92
C ALA A 151 -0.86 -4.46 0.57
N CYS A 152 0.27 -3.76 0.69
CA CYS A 152 1.60 -4.34 0.49
C CYS A 152 2.36 -4.30 1.82
N VAL A 153 2.49 -5.45 2.48
CA VAL A 153 3.14 -5.63 3.78
C VAL A 153 4.63 -5.94 3.65
#